data_b51a5d6ec52bb96959654f81b5253f68
#
_entry.id   b51a5d6ec52bb96959654f81b5253f68
#
_cell.length_a   1.000
_cell.length_b   1.000
_cell.length_c   1.000
_cell.angle_alpha   90.00
_cell.angle_beta   90.00
_cell.angle_gamma   90.00
#
_symmetry.space_group_name_H-M   'P 1'
#
loop_
_entity.id
_entity.type
_entity.pdbx_description
1 polymer ?
#
loop_
_entity_poly.entity_id
_entity_poly.type
_entity_poly.pdbx_seq_one_letter_code
_entity_poly.pdbx_strand_id
1 'polypeptide(L)'
;QDSLVETVENNVDEIEYFSGMDEIRTDADIDYLIDYRKGYLEIDDDFLSKVNEVYTGLYDEKSRLIYGENPIAAKVADLEFVDSEIQKVMKDGTGYYIFDRKLTAEGLNGLWLRGVVSEEQGERQSFGIMRIALVLLPVLVVIASAGGYFIAGRTLNPIQKIAGTARKIGEENDLKCRINLGKGNDELHQLADIFNEMFERLESTF
;
A
#
# COMPACT_ATOMS: atom_id res chain seq x y z
N GLN A 1 5.87 -10.89 -10.38
CA GLN A 1 6.82 -12.03 -10.45
C GLN A 1 7.35 -12.34 -9.05
N ASP A 2 7.80 -11.34 -8.30
CA ASP A 2 8.34 -11.55 -6.95
C ASP A 2 7.29 -12.19 -6.02
N SER A 3 6.05 -11.72 -6.05
CA SER A 3 4.95 -12.30 -5.27
C SER A 3 4.62 -13.75 -5.66
N LEU A 4 4.81 -14.14 -6.93
CA LEU A 4 4.61 -15.53 -7.39
C LEU A 4 5.64 -16.46 -6.76
N VAL A 5 6.92 -16.07 -6.81
CA VAL A 5 8.03 -16.85 -6.22
C VAL A 5 7.85 -16.93 -4.71
N GLU A 6 7.63 -15.80 -4.05
CA GLU A 6 7.45 -15.73 -2.59
C GLU A 6 6.29 -16.63 -2.11
N THR A 7 5.14 -16.58 -2.79
CA THR A 7 3.99 -17.41 -2.40
C THR A 7 4.28 -18.90 -2.53
N VAL A 8 4.98 -19.32 -3.59
CA VAL A 8 5.33 -20.75 -3.77
C VAL A 8 6.38 -21.19 -2.77
N GLU A 9 7.42 -20.38 -2.54
CA GLU A 9 8.49 -20.74 -1.58
C GLU A 9 7.95 -20.80 -0.14
N ASN A 10 7.05 -19.91 0.26
CA ASN A 10 6.42 -19.97 1.59
C ASN A 10 5.61 -21.26 1.77
N ASN A 11 4.94 -21.74 0.74
CA ASN A 11 4.17 -23.00 0.81
C ASN A 11 5.04 -24.28 0.81
N VAL A 12 6.36 -24.18 0.58
CA VAL A 12 7.24 -25.36 0.63
C VAL A 12 7.34 -25.94 2.03
N ASP A 13 7.44 -25.06 3.02
CA ASP A 13 7.63 -25.44 4.42
C ASP A 13 6.31 -25.91 5.10
N GLU A 14 5.17 -25.69 4.42
CA GLU A 14 3.83 -26.06 4.90
C GLU A 14 3.41 -27.48 4.50
N ILE A 15 4.36 -28.30 3.99
CA ILE A 15 4.09 -29.66 3.54
C ILE A 15 5.08 -30.62 4.19
N GLU A 16 4.57 -31.55 4.98
CA GLU A 16 5.37 -32.60 5.62
C GLU A 16 4.91 -34.00 5.22
N TYR A 17 5.80 -34.98 5.34
CA TYR A 17 5.52 -36.37 5.07
C TYR A 17 5.77 -37.23 6.31
N PHE A 18 4.81 -38.07 6.66
CA PHE A 18 4.89 -39.00 7.77
C PHE A 18 4.73 -40.43 7.28
N SER A 19 5.57 -41.33 7.78
CA SER A 19 5.53 -42.74 7.42
C SER A 19 4.43 -43.53 8.17
N GLY A 20 3.90 -42.99 9.27
CA GLY A 20 2.83 -43.58 10.06
C GLY A 20 2.03 -42.56 10.85
N MET A 21 0.80 -42.93 11.19
CA MET A 21 -0.10 -42.08 11.99
C MET A 21 0.45 -41.76 13.40
N ASP A 22 1.37 -42.58 13.92
CA ASP A 22 1.94 -42.41 15.26
C ASP A 22 2.95 -41.24 15.31
N GLU A 23 3.40 -40.77 14.15
CA GLU A 23 4.35 -39.67 14.00
C GLU A 23 3.65 -38.29 13.89
N ILE A 24 2.35 -38.31 13.58
CA ILE A 24 1.55 -37.11 13.38
C ILE A 24 1.23 -36.51 14.76
N ARG A 25 1.70 -35.31 15.00
CA ARG A 25 1.33 -34.56 16.20
C ARG A 25 -0.12 -34.10 16.08
N THR A 26 -0.97 -34.63 16.96
CA THR A 26 -2.34 -34.14 17.12
C THR A 26 -2.33 -32.86 17.96
N ASP A 27 -1.78 -31.79 17.43
CA ASP A 27 -2.06 -30.46 17.95
C ASP A 27 -3.41 -29.99 17.39
N ALA A 28 -4.08 -29.10 18.12
CA ALA A 28 -5.51 -28.81 17.98
C ALA A 28 -5.90 -28.04 16.67
N ASP A 29 -4.99 -27.80 15.77
CA ASP A 29 -5.22 -27.18 14.48
C ASP A 29 -5.48 -28.26 13.44
N ILE A 30 -6.50 -28.06 12.61
CA ILE A 30 -7.01 -29.06 11.66
C ILE A 30 -6.14 -29.01 10.40
N ASP A 31 -5.05 -29.75 10.41
CA ASP A 31 -4.21 -29.96 9.24
C ASP A 31 -4.88 -30.94 8.27
N TYR A 32 -4.64 -30.75 6.98
CA TYR A 32 -5.15 -31.66 5.98
C TYR A 32 -4.22 -32.84 5.80
N LEU A 33 -4.72 -34.06 6.08
CA LEU A 33 -4.01 -35.31 5.89
C LEU A 33 -4.46 -36.00 4.61
N ILE A 34 -3.49 -36.31 3.73
CA ILE A 34 -3.73 -36.95 2.44
C ILE A 34 -2.95 -38.26 2.37
N ASP A 35 -3.63 -39.36 2.08
CA ASP A 35 -2.97 -40.66 1.84
C ASP A 35 -2.02 -40.56 0.64
N TYR A 36 -0.72 -40.74 0.87
CA TYR A 36 0.28 -40.68 -0.18
C TYR A 36 1.30 -41.80 -0.06
N ARG A 37 1.41 -42.62 -1.12
CA ARG A 37 2.32 -43.77 -1.19
C ARG A 37 2.11 -44.75 -0.03
N LYS A 38 3.05 -44.79 0.92
CA LYS A 38 2.99 -45.69 2.12
C LYS A 38 2.83 -44.93 3.43
N GLY A 39 2.51 -43.64 3.36
CA GLY A 39 2.37 -42.74 4.47
C GLY A 39 1.34 -41.66 4.21
N TYR A 40 1.51 -40.54 4.84
CA TYR A 40 0.58 -39.42 4.82
C TYR A 40 1.34 -38.15 4.48
N LEU A 41 0.71 -37.30 3.67
CA LEU A 41 1.11 -35.87 3.52
C LEU A 41 0.26 -35.06 4.49
N GLU A 42 0.90 -34.30 5.32
CA GLU A 42 0.28 -33.26 6.12
C GLU A 42 0.44 -31.94 5.38
N ILE A 43 -0.65 -31.21 5.24
CA ILE A 43 -0.68 -29.87 4.67
C ILE A 43 -1.15 -28.97 5.79
N ASP A 44 -0.27 -28.06 6.23
CA ASP A 44 -0.54 -27.09 7.28
C ASP A 44 -1.67 -26.14 6.88
N ASP A 45 -2.40 -25.58 7.84
CA ASP A 45 -3.47 -24.62 7.62
C ASP A 45 -2.95 -23.27 7.08
N ASP A 46 -1.66 -22.98 7.27
CA ASP A 46 -0.95 -21.84 6.69
C ASP A 46 -0.62 -22.00 5.19
N PHE A 47 -0.85 -23.21 4.62
CA PHE A 47 -0.75 -23.41 3.17
C PHE A 47 -1.80 -22.58 2.43
N LEU A 48 -1.33 -21.58 1.70
CA LEU A 48 -2.20 -20.65 0.98
C LEU A 48 -2.33 -21.06 -0.50
N SER A 49 -3.44 -21.71 -0.83
CA SER A 49 -3.76 -22.12 -2.21
C SER A 49 -4.06 -20.95 -3.13
N LYS A 50 -4.43 -19.77 -2.58
CA LYS A 50 -4.66 -18.53 -3.31
C LYS A 50 -4.27 -17.31 -2.48
N VAL A 51 -3.26 -16.54 -2.95
CA VAL A 51 -2.83 -15.27 -2.36
C VAL A 51 -2.59 -14.26 -3.47
N ASN A 52 -3.16 -13.05 -3.35
CA ASN A 52 -2.95 -11.96 -4.31
C ASN A 52 -3.08 -12.39 -5.79
N GLU A 53 -4.07 -13.25 -6.07
CA GLU A 53 -4.33 -13.84 -7.39
C GLU A 53 -3.21 -14.79 -7.90
N VAL A 54 -2.26 -15.17 -7.05
CA VAL A 54 -1.37 -16.31 -7.25
C VAL A 54 -2.09 -17.55 -6.76
N TYR A 55 -2.21 -18.55 -7.61
CA TYR A 55 -2.79 -19.84 -7.29
C TYR A 55 -1.68 -20.86 -7.13
N THR A 56 -1.67 -21.59 -6.03
CA THR A 56 -0.65 -22.61 -5.74
C THR A 56 -1.30 -23.98 -5.62
N GLY A 57 -0.70 -24.98 -6.27
CA GLY A 57 -1.12 -26.36 -6.18
C GLY A 57 0.05 -27.31 -6.04
N LEU A 58 -0.17 -28.39 -5.28
CA LEU A 58 0.73 -29.52 -5.09
C LEU A 58 0.42 -30.60 -6.13
N TYR A 59 1.45 -31.06 -6.85
CA TYR A 59 1.33 -32.03 -7.93
C TYR A 59 2.21 -33.25 -7.71
N ASP A 60 1.78 -34.41 -8.23
CA ASP A 60 2.59 -35.60 -8.31
C ASP A 60 3.47 -35.62 -9.57
N GLU A 61 4.31 -36.67 -9.68
CA GLU A 61 5.19 -36.93 -10.85
C GLU A 61 4.42 -37.06 -12.18
N LYS A 62 3.12 -37.30 -12.14
CA LYS A 62 2.23 -37.44 -13.31
C LYS A 62 1.44 -36.18 -13.61
N SER A 63 1.85 -35.05 -13.05
CA SER A 63 1.18 -33.75 -13.19
C SER A 63 -0.28 -33.76 -12.69
N ARG A 64 -0.65 -34.63 -11.75
CA ARG A 64 -1.97 -34.64 -11.15
C ARG A 64 -1.97 -33.74 -9.92
N LEU A 65 -2.93 -32.83 -9.84
CA LEU A 65 -3.15 -31.97 -8.68
C LEU A 65 -3.57 -32.85 -7.49
N ILE A 66 -2.81 -32.79 -6.40
CA ILE A 66 -3.07 -33.48 -5.14
C ILE A 66 -3.83 -32.55 -4.19
N TYR A 67 -3.38 -31.28 -4.06
CA TYR A 67 -3.94 -30.27 -3.17
C TYR A 67 -3.78 -28.86 -3.73
N GLY A 68 -4.58 -27.91 -3.24
CA GLY A 68 -4.52 -26.52 -3.64
C GLY A 68 -5.39 -26.19 -4.86
N GLU A 69 -5.16 -25.06 -5.47
CA GLU A 69 -5.96 -24.53 -6.58
C GLU A 69 -5.10 -24.18 -7.81
N ASN A 70 -5.62 -24.51 -8.97
CA ASN A 70 -5.09 -24.01 -10.23
C ASN A 70 -6.23 -23.87 -11.26
N PRO A 71 -6.72 -22.64 -11.49
CA PRO A 71 -7.86 -22.38 -12.37
C PRO A 71 -7.58 -22.70 -13.85
N ILE A 72 -6.30 -22.86 -14.22
CA ILE A 72 -5.88 -23.21 -15.58
C ILE A 72 -5.20 -24.58 -15.66
N ALA A 73 -5.40 -25.44 -14.65
CA ALA A 73 -4.75 -26.76 -14.56
C ALA A 73 -4.86 -27.56 -15.88
N ALA A 74 -6.07 -27.63 -16.46
CA ALA A 74 -6.28 -28.32 -17.74
C ALA A 74 -5.53 -27.70 -18.92
N LYS A 75 -5.20 -26.40 -18.84
CA LYS A 75 -4.52 -25.65 -19.91
C LYS A 75 -2.99 -25.75 -19.81
N VAL A 76 -2.47 -26.06 -18.64
CA VAL A 76 -1.03 -26.15 -18.34
C VAL A 76 -0.60 -27.57 -17.94
N ALA A 77 -1.51 -28.55 -18.02
CA ALA A 77 -1.22 -29.95 -17.70
C ALA A 77 -0.07 -30.56 -18.54
N ASP A 78 0.06 -30.10 -19.79
CA ASP A 78 1.10 -30.59 -20.71
C ASP A 78 2.45 -29.86 -20.55
N LEU A 79 2.54 -28.87 -19.66
CA LEU A 79 3.79 -28.16 -19.41
C LEU A 79 4.66 -28.94 -18.45
N GLU A 80 5.89 -29.21 -18.88
CA GLU A 80 6.91 -29.81 -18.03
C GLU A 80 7.21 -28.91 -16.82
N PHE A 81 7.47 -29.53 -15.67
CA PHE A 81 7.92 -28.82 -14.50
C PHE A 81 9.38 -28.41 -14.67
N VAL A 82 9.68 -27.14 -14.40
CA VAL A 82 11.05 -26.60 -14.43
C VAL A 82 11.34 -25.96 -13.07
N ASP A 83 12.24 -26.60 -12.33
CA ASP A 83 12.53 -26.17 -10.95
C ASP A 83 13.16 -24.78 -10.89
N SER A 84 12.60 -23.92 -10.05
CA SER A 84 13.14 -22.59 -9.72
C SER A 84 13.24 -21.62 -10.90
N GLU A 85 12.45 -21.82 -11.96
CA GLU A 85 12.41 -20.93 -13.11
C GLU A 85 10.99 -20.39 -13.37
N ILE A 86 10.89 -19.11 -13.72
CA ILE A 86 9.62 -18.50 -14.14
C ILE A 86 9.41 -18.73 -15.62
N GLN A 87 8.35 -19.46 -15.96
CA GLN A 87 7.92 -19.69 -17.33
C GLN A 87 6.79 -18.72 -17.70
N LYS A 88 6.82 -18.15 -18.89
CA LYS A 88 5.70 -17.39 -19.45
C LYS A 88 5.00 -18.20 -20.52
N VAL A 89 3.69 -18.39 -20.35
CA VAL A 89 2.87 -19.19 -21.27
C VAL A 89 1.67 -18.36 -21.73
N MET A 90 1.40 -18.42 -23.03
CA MET A 90 0.20 -17.80 -23.62
C MET A 90 -0.87 -18.87 -23.85
N LYS A 91 -2.05 -18.69 -23.26
CA LYS A 91 -3.21 -19.56 -23.46
C LYS A 91 -4.47 -18.73 -23.65
N ASP A 92 -5.23 -19.02 -24.70
CA ASP A 92 -6.49 -18.34 -25.06
C ASP A 92 -6.38 -16.80 -25.12
N GLY A 93 -5.22 -16.27 -25.52
CA GLY A 93 -4.96 -14.84 -25.60
C GLY A 93 -4.54 -14.18 -24.27
N THR A 94 -4.48 -14.95 -23.17
CA THR A 94 -4.02 -14.46 -21.86
C THR A 94 -2.63 -15.02 -21.57
N GLY A 95 -1.73 -14.14 -21.09
CA GLY A 95 -0.41 -14.52 -20.60
C GLY A 95 -0.51 -15.03 -19.15
N TYR A 96 0.24 -16.06 -18.84
CA TYR A 96 0.39 -16.60 -17.49
C TYR A 96 1.86 -16.73 -17.15
N TYR A 97 2.20 -16.38 -15.92
CA TYR A 97 3.50 -16.70 -15.34
C TYR A 97 3.34 -17.91 -14.43
N ILE A 98 4.24 -18.86 -14.59
CA ILE A 98 4.26 -20.13 -13.86
C ILE A 98 5.62 -20.24 -13.18
N PHE A 99 5.63 -20.63 -11.93
CA PHE A 99 6.83 -20.94 -11.18
C PHE A 99 6.67 -22.28 -10.49
N ASP A 100 7.64 -23.17 -10.71
CA ASP A 100 7.63 -24.51 -10.17
C ASP A 100 8.74 -24.67 -9.13
N ARG A 101 8.43 -25.37 -8.06
CA ARG A 101 9.39 -25.75 -7.02
C ARG A 101 9.34 -27.24 -6.77
N LYS A 102 10.47 -27.90 -6.94
CA LYS A 102 10.60 -29.33 -6.65
C LYS A 102 10.77 -29.54 -5.14
N LEU A 103 9.94 -30.40 -4.56
CA LEU A 103 10.10 -30.78 -3.16
C LEU A 103 11.20 -31.85 -3.03
N THR A 104 12.17 -31.60 -2.14
CA THR A 104 13.36 -32.45 -1.98
C THR A 104 13.46 -33.04 -0.57
N ALA A 105 12.57 -32.65 0.36
CA ALA A 105 12.57 -33.18 1.72
C ALA A 105 12.26 -34.69 1.72
N GLU A 106 12.59 -35.37 2.83
CA GLU A 106 12.40 -36.79 2.98
C GLU A 106 10.91 -37.17 2.83
N GLY A 107 10.62 -38.15 1.99
CA GLY A 107 9.25 -38.58 1.66
C GLY A 107 8.54 -37.72 0.60
N LEU A 108 8.96 -36.47 0.34
CA LEU A 108 8.34 -35.57 -0.62
C LEU A 108 8.93 -35.69 -2.05
N ASN A 109 9.93 -36.53 -2.25
CA ASN A 109 10.57 -36.70 -3.54
C ASN A 109 9.56 -37.06 -4.65
N GLY A 110 9.60 -36.30 -5.74
CA GLY A 110 8.69 -36.45 -6.89
C GLY A 110 7.43 -35.60 -6.79
N LEU A 111 7.29 -34.81 -5.73
CA LEU A 111 6.24 -33.80 -5.63
C LEU A 111 6.75 -32.45 -6.13
N TRP A 112 5.81 -31.68 -6.63
CA TRP A 112 6.06 -30.35 -7.17
C TRP A 112 5.01 -29.36 -6.66
N LEU A 113 5.47 -28.19 -6.25
CA LEU A 113 4.60 -27.04 -6.08
C LEU A 113 4.63 -26.21 -7.36
N ARG A 114 3.45 -25.86 -7.86
CA ARG A 114 3.30 -24.98 -9.03
C ARG A 114 2.46 -23.79 -8.65
N GLY A 115 3.05 -22.60 -8.76
CA GLY A 115 2.35 -21.33 -8.69
C GLY A 115 1.97 -20.84 -10.08
N VAL A 116 0.80 -20.22 -10.19
CA VAL A 116 0.29 -19.67 -11.45
C VAL A 116 -0.35 -18.29 -11.17
N VAL A 117 0.00 -17.30 -12.01
CA VAL A 117 -0.63 -15.97 -11.97
C VAL A 117 -0.88 -15.49 -13.40
N SER A 118 -2.03 -14.83 -13.65
CA SER A 118 -2.28 -14.25 -14.96
C SER A 118 -1.62 -12.88 -15.11
N GLU A 119 -1.10 -12.59 -16.30
CA GLU A 119 -0.50 -11.29 -16.65
C GLU A 119 -1.53 -10.15 -16.53
N GLU A 120 -2.75 -10.39 -16.96
CA GLU A 120 -3.85 -9.41 -16.93
C GLU A 120 -4.25 -8.99 -15.51
N GLN A 121 -4.15 -9.89 -14.55
CA GLN A 121 -4.49 -9.64 -13.14
C GLN A 121 -3.41 -8.83 -12.44
N GLY A 122 -2.14 -9.10 -12.73
CA GLY A 122 -1.01 -8.32 -12.21
C GLY A 122 -1.02 -6.86 -12.68
N GLU A 123 -1.41 -6.59 -13.92
CA GLU A 123 -1.52 -5.23 -14.46
C GLU A 123 -2.69 -4.46 -13.87
N ARG A 124 -3.87 -5.07 -13.68
CA ARG A 124 -5.06 -4.39 -13.14
C ARG A 124 -4.85 -3.81 -11.75
N GLN A 125 -4.11 -4.48 -10.89
CA GLN A 125 -3.83 -4.01 -9.54
C GLN A 125 -2.94 -2.77 -9.53
N SER A 126 -1.95 -2.69 -10.42
CA SER A 126 -1.06 -1.53 -10.56
C SER A 126 -1.78 -0.30 -11.13
N PHE A 127 -2.65 -0.47 -12.12
CA PHE A 127 -3.44 0.63 -12.71
C PHE A 127 -4.46 1.21 -11.75
N GLY A 128 -5.02 0.42 -10.82
CA GLY A 128 -5.96 0.88 -9.80
C GLY A 128 -5.34 1.94 -8.88
N ILE A 129 -4.15 1.68 -8.38
CA ILE A 129 -3.41 2.58 -7.49
C ILE A 129 -3.01 3.87 -8.23
N MET A 130 -2.51 3.75 -9.46
CA MET A 130 -2.11 4.89 -10.28
C MET A 130 -3.29 5.81 -10.61
N ARG A 131 -4.46 5.27 -10.89
CA ARG A 131 -5.70 6.04 -11.14
C ARG A 131 -6.14 6.84 -9.91
N ILE A 132 -6.09 6.24 -8.73
CA ILE A 132 -6.41 6.90 -7.46
C ILE A 132 -5.42 8.04 -7.20
N ALA A 133 -4.12 7.80 -7.35
CA ALA A 133 -3.07 8.81 -7.16
C ALA A 133 -3.23 9.98 -8.14
N LEU A 134 -3.58 9.72 -9.39
CA LEU A 134 -3.78 10.74 -10.44
C LEU A 134 -4.96 11.67 -10.16
N VAL A 135 -5.99 11.19 -9.44
CA VAL A 135 -7.13 12.02 -9.01
C VAL A 135 -6.84 12.71 -7.67
N LEU A 136 -6.26 11.99 -6.72
CA LEU A 136 -6.06 12.49 -5.37
C LEU A 136 -5.03 13.64 -5.32
N LEU A 137 -3.93 13.53 -6.10
CA LEU A 137 -2.86 14.51 -6.09
C LEU A 137 -3.32 15.91 -6.52
N PRO A 138 -4.02 16.12 -7.66
CA PRO A 138 -4.52 17.45 -8.03
C PRO A 138 -5.56 17.98 -7.03
N VAL A 139 -6.39 17.14 -6.45
CA VAL A 139 -7.35 17.55 -5.41
C VAL A 139 -6.63 18.09 -4.19
N LEU A 140 -5.59 17.41 -3.71
CA LEU A 140 -4.75 17.90 -2.61
C LEU A 140 -4.06 19.23 -2.92
N VAL A 141 -3.56 19.39 -4.14
CA VAL A 141 -2.92 20.65 -4.59
C VAL A 141 -3.93 21.81 -4.57
N VAL A 142 -5.14 21.59 -5.04
CA VAL A 142 -6.20 22.61 -5.03
C VAL A 142 -6.58 22.99 -3.59
N ILE A 143 -6.76 22.01 -2.71
CA ILE A 143 -7.09 22.27 -1.29
C ILE A 143 -5.96 23.02 -0.60
N ALA A 144 -4.70 22.61 -0.81
CA ALA A 144 -3.54 23.27 -0.21
C ALA A 144 -3.38 24.73 -0.74
N SER A 145 -3.60 24.94 -2.04
CA SER A 145 -3.53 26.28 -2.64
C SER A 145 -4.63 27.18 -2.14
N ALA A 146 -5.87 26.70 -2.06
CA ALA A 146 -7.00 27.45 -1.54
C ALA A 146 -6.81 27.80 -0.04
N GLY A 147 -6.36 26.83 0.75
CA GLY A 147 -6.04 27.04 2.17
C GLY A 147 -4.90 28.05 2.36
N GLY A 148 -3.83 27.92 1.61
CA GLY A 148 -2.70 28.85 1.64
C GLY A 148 -3.11 30.28 1.23
N TYR A 149 -3.91 30.43 0.19
CA TYR A 149 -4.45 31.70 -0.24
C TYR A 149 -5.32 32.37 0.84
N PHE A 150 -6.20 31.59 1.46
CA PHE A 150 -7.09 32.07 2.53
C PHE A 150 -6.30 32.52 3.77
N ILE A 151 -5.31 31.72 4.20
CA ILE A 151 -4.46 32.03 5.36
C ILE A 151 -3.63 33.26 5.07
N ALA A 152 -2.96 33.33 3.90
CA ALA A 152 -2.14 34.46 3.51
C ALA A 152 -2.94 35.77 3.48
N GLY A 153 -4.14 35.75 2.87
CA GLY A 153 -5.01 36.93 2.83
C GLY A 153 -5.43 37.40 4.21
N ARG A 154 -5.78 36.47 5.11
CA ARG A 154 -6.19 36.80 6.47
C ARG A 154 -5.05 37.33 7.34
N THR A 155 -3.83 36.82 7.15
CA THR A 155 -2.65 37.20 7.93
C THR A 155 -2.02 38.52 7.45
N LEU A 156 -2.03 38.76 6.14
CA LEU A 156 -1.39 39.93 5.54
C LEU A 156 -2.27 41.20 5.60
N ASN A 157 -3.58 41.07 5.62
CA ASN A 157 -4.51 42.21 5.69
C ASN A 157 -4.28 43.14 6.92
N PRO A 158 -4.11 42.63 8.14
CA PRO A 158 -3.78 43.46 9.30
C PRO A 158 -2.48 44.25 9.14
N ILE A 159 -1.45 43.62 8.58
CA ILE A 159 -0.14 44.25 8.35
C ILE A 159 -0.27 45.45 7.40
N GLN A 160 -1.05 45.28 6.30
CA GLN A 160 -1.32 46.37 5.37
C GLN A 160 -2.08 47.52 6.01
N LYS A 161 -3.03 47.23 6.94
CA LYS A 161 -3.74 48.26 7.69
C LYS A 161 -2.80 49.04 8.61
N ILE A 162 -1.92 48.35 9.34
CA ILE A 162 -0.92 49.02 10.20
C ILE A 162 -0.03 49.93 9.37
N ALA A 163 0.57 49.38 8.29
CA ALA A 163 1.46 50.14 7.45
C ALA A 163 0.77 51.33 6.75
N GLY A 164 -0.47 51.13 6.29
CA GLY A 164 -1.26 52.19 5.64
C GLY A 164 -1.61 53.32 6.61
N THR A 165 -2.02 52.99 7.85
CA THR A 165 -2.33 54.01 8.86
C THR A 165 -1.07 54.76 9.32
N ALA A 166 0.03 54.05 9.56
CA ALA A 166 1.30 54.68 9.95
C ALA A 166 1.81 55.60 8.84
N ARG A 167 1.68 55.21 7.57
CA ARG A 167 2.06 56.08 6.42
C ARG A 167 1.17 57.34 6.35
N LYS A 168 -0.13 57.19 6.53
CA LYS A 168 -1.07 58.33 6.51
C LYS A 168 -0.76 59.34 7.60
N ILE A 169 -0.45 58.87 8.79
CA ILE A 169 -0.04 59.74 9.92
C ILE A 169 1.24 60.50 9.58
N GLY A 170 2.22 59.81 8.96
CA GLY A 170 3.49 60.44 8.57
C GLY A 170 3.36 61.49 7.45
N GLU A 171 2.46 61.28 6.47
CA GLU A 171 2.27 62.17 5.34
C GLU A 171 1.32 63.36 5.65
N GLU A 172 0.22 63.10 6.37
CA GLU A 172 -0.83 64.09 6.65
C GLU A 172 -0.65 64.82 8.00
N ASN A 173 0.31 64.37 8.83
CA ASN A 173 0.56 64.89 10.18
C ASN A 173 -0.68 64.79 11.11
N ASP A 174 -1.60 63.89 10.78
CA ASP A 174 -2.84 63.64 11.54
C ASP A 174 -2.61 62.58 12.63
N LEU A 175 -2.08 63.01 13.77
CA LEU A 175 -1.81 62.17 14.93
C LEU A 175 -3.09 61.64 15.62
N LYS A 176 -4.29 62.06 15.15
CA LYS A 176 -5.57 61.53 15.70
C LYS A 176 -6.00 60.22 15.08
N CYS A 177 -5.39 59.83 13.98
CA CYS A 177 -5.65 58.52 13.42
C CYS A 177 -5.20 57.41 14.34
N ARG A 178 -5.99 56.34 14.42
CA ARG A 178 -5.68 55.12 15.21
C ARG A 178 -5.74 53.90 14.34
N ILE A 179 -4.86 52.95 14.64
CA ILE A 179 -4.85 51.63 14.00
C ILE A 179 -5.95 50.81 14.64
N ASN A 180 -6.95 50.39 13.85
CA ASN A 180 -8.04 49.54 14.32
C ASN A 180 -8.08 48.24 13.50
N LEU A 181 -7.64 47.14 14.11
CA LEU A 181 -7.64 45.81 13.51
C LEU A 181 -8.90 45.00 13.81
N GLY A 182 -9.84 45.55 14.61
CA GLY A 182 -11.03 44.88 15.08
C GLY A 182 -10.78 44.11 16.38
N LYS A 183 -11.56 43.04 16.61
CA LYS A 183 -11.41 42.20 17.81
C LYS A 183 -10.40 41.10 17.55
N GLY A 184 -9.36 41.03 18.32
CA GLY A 184 -8.32 40.03 18.31
C GLY A 184 -7.40 40.19 19.51
N ASN A 185 -6.55 39.19 19.74
CA ASN A 185 -5.58 39.22 20.85
C ASN A 185 -4.30 38.49 20.43
N ASP A 186 -3.90 38.71 19.18
CA ASP A 186 -2.66 38.17 18.62
C ASP A 186 -1.54 39.22 18.65
N GLU A 187 -0.36 38.88 18.22
CA GLU A 187 0.84 39.70 18.18
C GLU A 187 0.63 40.97 17.34
N LEU A 188 -0.22 40.91 16.30
CA LEU A 188 -0.53 42.07 15.46
C LEU A 188 -1.44 43.07 16.16
N HIS A 189 -2.36 42.63 17.02
CA HIS A 189 -3.19 43.52 17.85
C HIS A 189 -2.34 44.20 18.92
N GLN A 190 -1.41 43.45 19.55
CA GLN A 190 -0.47 44.06 20.50
C GLN A 190 0.42 45.10 19.83
N LEU A 191 0.89 44.83 18.60
CA LEU A 191 1.68 45.79 17.83
C LEU A 191 0.88 47.07 17.50
N ALA A 192 -0.39 46.90 17.12
CA ALA A 192 -1.28 48.04 16.86
C ALA A 192 -1.51 48.90 18.11
N ASP A 193 -1.66 48.28 19.27
CA ASP A 193 -1.82 49.00 20.56
C ASP A 193 -0.56 49.78 20.92
N ILE A 194 0.62 49.19 20.76
CA ILE A 194 1.91 49.89 20.99
C ILE A 194 2.03 51.10 20.05
N PHE A 195 1.68 50.97 18.77
CA PHE A 195 1.68 52.11 17.85
C PHE A 195 0.67 53.17 18.28
N ASN A 196 -0.52 52.81 18.70
CA ASN A 196 -1.54 53.75 19.19
C ASN A 196 -1.07 54.53 20.43
N GLU A 197 -0.43 53.84 21.40
CA GLU A 197 0.17 54.49 22.56
C GLU A 197 1.29 55.47 22.14
N MET A 198 2.12 55.12 21.20
CA MET A 198 3.17 55.99 20.68
C MET A 198 2.58 57.25 20.03
N PHE A 199 1.52 57.11 19.24
CA PHE A 199 0.84 58.26 18.60
C PHE A 199 0.17 59.15 19.67
N GLU A 200 -0.42 58.61 20.70
CA GLU A 200 -1.01 59.37 21.83
C GLU A 200 0.05 60.20 22.56
N ARG A 201 1.23 59.63 22.81
CA ARG A 201 2.35 60.36 23.43
C ARG A 201 2.86 61.49 22.54
N LEU A 202 2.95 61.23 21.24
CA LEU A 202 3.34 62.28 20.28
C LEU A 202 2.32 63.43 20.21
N GLU A 203 1.01 63.09 20.16
CA GLU A 203 -0.08 64.06 20.14
C GLU A 203 -0.07 64.93 21.42
N SER A 204 0.28 64.37 22.60
CA SER A 204 0.35 65.11 23.87
C SER A 204 1.58 66.02 24.02
N THR A 205 2.58 65.84 23.13
CA THR A 205 3.85 66.59 23.21
C THR A 205 3.86 67.83 22.28
N PHE A 206 2.94 67.87 21.34
CA PHE A 206 2.74 68.98 20.43
C PHE A 206 1.50 69.81 20.79
#